data_cf14b64d092c35015c39a3e2c803868a
#
_entry.id   cf14b64d092c35015c39a3e2c803868a
#
_cell.length_a   1.000
_cell.length_b   1.000
_cell.length_c   1.000
_cell.angle_alpha   90.00
_cell.angle_beta   90.00
_cell.angle_gamma   90.00
#
_symmetry.space_group_name_H-M   'P 1'
#
loop_
_entity.id
_entity.type
_entity.pdbx_description
1 polymer ?
#
loop_
_entity_poly.entity_id
_entity_poly.type
_entity_poly.pdbx_seq_one_letter_code
_entity_poly.pdbx_strand_id
1 'polypeptide(L)'
;MRALVFKRYGGLDQVAFADIPRPVPKPDEILVQVHAAGLNPVDYKIRDGKMKAILRFQLPATLGSDLAGVVVEVGHSVTRFNPGDAVFASIDGLRMGALAELAVVAENAAALKPAHLDFVQAASIPMVGLTAWQVLKERAHIKPGHKVFIPAGAGGIGTFAIQLAKYLGAEVATTTSAGNVHLVRSLGADEVIDYQKQKFEDVLRDYDAVLDNLGGESLEKSFQILRPKSIVVSIVGPPDAAFGRTKGMNFLMVFVLWLLSRKMNRLAKKRGVEYSFLLINPDGSQLAEIGELLEVGSIRPVIDKVFPFDQAKEALAYLEKGRAKGKVVVQMK
;
A
#
# COMPACT_ATOMS: atom_id res chain seq x y z
N MET A 1 -4.14 -7.88 -26.33
CA MET A 1 -2.96 -7.68 -25.47
C MET A 1 -2.92 -8.74 -24.39
N ARG A 2 -1.73 -9.14 -23.98
CA ARG A 2 -1.54 -10.17 -22.97
C ARG A 2 -1.73 -9.60 -21.56
N ALA A 3 -2.45 -10.33 -20.67
CA ALA A 3 -2.71 -9.94 -19.31
C ALA A 3 -2.75 -11.15 -18.37
N LEU A 4 -2.46 -10.95 -17.08
CA LEU A 4 -2.67 -11.93 -16.02
C LEU A 4 -4.04 -11.68 -15.38
N VAL A 5 -4.97 -12.60 -15.58
CA VAL A 5 -6.36 -12.45 -15.14
C VAL A 5 -6.77 -13.53 -14.15
N PHE A 6 -7.73 -13.21 -13.27
CA PHE A 6 -8.43 -14.22 -12.50
C PHE A 6 -9.86 -14.41 -13.07
N LYS A 7 -10.21 -15.67 -13.33
CA LYS A 7 -11.47 -16.04 -13.99
C LYS A 7 -12.63 -16.15 -12.99
N ARG A 8 -12.33 -16.50 -11.77
CA ARG A 8 -13.26 -16.61 -10.63
C ARG A 8 -12.51 -16.26 -9.36
N TYR A 9 -13.25 -15.86 -8.33
CA TYR A 9 -12.67 -15.71 -7.00
C TYR A 9 -12.15 -17.05 -6.50
N GLY A 10 -10.93 -17.07 -5.93
CA GLY A 10 -10.29 -18.29 -5.45
C GLY A 10 -8.77 -18.18 -5.39
N GLY A 11 -8.09 -19.29 -5.29
CA GLY A 11 -6.63 -19.37 -5.22
C GLY A 11 -5.91 -19.11 -6.55
N LEU A 12 -4.62 -19.39 -6.56
CA LEU A 12 -3.75 -19.24 -7.75
C LEU A 12 -4.15 -20.13 -8.93
N ASP A 13 -4.91 -21.19 -8.71
CA ASP A 13 -5.50 -22.04 -9.74
C ASP A 13 -6.49 -21.29 -10.63
N GLN A 14 -7.09 -20.20 -10.12
CA GLN A 14 -8.01 -19.35 -10.88
C GLN A 14 -7.30 -18.27 -11.70
N VAL A 15 -5.97 -18.17 -11.61
CA VAL A 15 -5.15 -17.17 -12.31
C VAL A 15 -4.52 -17.78 -13.56
N ALA A 16 -4.66 -17.09 -14.70
CA ALA A 16 -4.07 -17.49 -15.96
C ALA A 16 -3.72 -16.27 -16.82
N PHE A 17 -2.76 -16.44 -17.71
CA PHE A 17 -2.58 -15.49 -18.81
C PHE A 17 -3.75 -15.61 -19.79
N ALA A 18 -4.17 -14.48 -20.32
CA ALA A 18 -5.20 -14.39 -21.35
C ALA A 18 -4.91 -13.23 -22.29
N ASP A 19 -5.32 -13.38 -23.54
CA ASP A 19 -5.41 -12.27 -24.47
C ASP A 19 -6.75 -11.55 -24.23
N ILE A 20 -6.66 -10.27 -23.93
CA ILE A 20 -7.81 -9.40 -23.68
C ILE A 20 -7.81 -8.23 -24.68
N PRO A 21 -8.98 -7.62 -24.96
CA PRO A 21 -9.02 -6.41 -25.78
C PRO A 21 -8.11 -5.30 -25.23
N ARG A 22 -7.57 -4.47 -26.12
CA ARG A 22 -6.88 -3.23 -25.73
C ARG A 22 -7.90 -2.33 -25.01
N PRO A 23 -7.61 -1.83 -23.81
CA PRO A 23 -8.51 -0.91 -23.13
C PRO A 23 -8.45 0.48 -23.81
N VAL A 24 -9.58 1.18 -23.76
CA VAL A 24 -9.72 2.54 -24.27
C VAL A 24 -9.83 3.49 -23.07
N PRO A 25 -8.98 4.52 -22.98
CA PRO A 25 -9.06 5.49 -21.90
C PRO A 25 -10.33 6.32 -22.00
N LYS A 26 -10.94 6.63 -20.86
CA LYS A 26 -12.04 7.61 -20.77
C LYS A 26 -11.48 9.04 -20.93
N PRO A 27 -12.37 10.06 -21.03
CA PRO A 27 -11.93 11.44 -21.20
C PRO A 27 -10.85 11.91 -20.22
N ASP A 28 -10.90 11.48 -18.98
CA ASP A 28 -10.03 11.86 -17.85
C ASP A 28 -8.97 10.79 -17.50
N GLU A 29 -8.70 9.86 -18.43
CA GLU A 29 -7.78 8.75 -18.20
C GLU A 29 -6.62 8.77 -19.19
N ILE A 30 -5.51 8.19 -18.77
CA ILE A 30 -4.35 7.91 -19.60
C ILE A 30 -4.22 6.41 -19.84
N LEU A 31 -3.76 6.02 -21.03
CA LEU A 31 -3.37 4.66 -21.35
C LEU A 31 -1.87 4.53 -21.23
N VAL A 32 -1.41 3.64 -20.35
CA VAL A 32 0.00 3.42 -20.05
C VAL A 32 0.46 2.10 -20.60
N GLN A 33 1.56 2.10 -21.37
CA GLN A 33 2.32 0.89 -21.66
C GLN A 33 3.08 0.52 -20.39
N VAL A 34 2.72 -0.60 -19.78
CA VAL A 34 3.30 -1.03 -18.50
C VAL A 34 4.69 -1.60 -18.72
N HIS A 35 5.68 -1.07 -18.03
CA HIS A 35 7.05 -1.58 -18.01
C HIS A 35 7.33 -2.42 -16.77
N ALA A 36 6.71 -2.08 -15.65
CA ALA A 36 6.78 -2.86 -14.42
C ALA A 36 5.50 -2.72 -13.59
N ALA A 37 5.14 -3.75 -12.84
CA ALA A 37 4.01 -3.78 -11.91
C ALA A 37 4.46 -4.19 -10.51
N GLY A 38 4.15 -3.38 -9.50
CA GLY A 38 4.41 -3.68 -8.09
C GLY A 38 3.30 -4.55 -7.49
N LEU A 39 3.65 -5.66 -6.87
CA LEU A 39 2.68 -6.54 -6.23
C LEU A 39 2.38 -6.12 -4.79
N ASN A 40 1.12 -6.29 -4.39
CA ASN A 40 0.64 -5.96 -3.06
C ASN A 40 -0.21 -7.10 -2.48
N PRO A 41 -0.23 -7.28 -1.13
CA PRO A 41 -1.09 -8.27 -0.50
C PRO A 41 -2.58 -8.10 -0.83
N VAL A 42 -3.03 -6.89 -1.16
CA VAL A 42 -4.42 -6.63 -1.57
C VAL A 42 -4.77 -7.33 -2.88
N ASP A 43 -3.82 -7.50 -3.80
CA ASP A 43 -4.06 -8.13 -5.11
C ASP A 43 -4.55 -9.57 -4.95
N TYR A 44 -3.87 -10.38 -4.12
CA TYR A 44 -4.33 -11.75 -3.87
C TYR A 44 -5.53 -11.81 -2.92
N LYS A 45 -5.69 -10.86 -1.98
CA LYS A 45 -6.89 -10.80 -1.13
C LYS A 45 -8.16 -10.51 -1.95
N ILE A 46 -8.06 -9.66 -2.97
CA ILE A 46 -9.14 -9.38 -3.93
C ILE A 46 -9.43 -10.66 -4.73
N ARG A 47 -8.40 -11.26 -5.33
CA ARG A 47 -8.53 -12.51 -6.09
C ARG A 47 -9.21 -13.62 -5.27
N ASP A 48 -8.83 -13.77 -3.99
CA ASP A 48 -9.41 -14.76 -3.07
C ASP A 48 -10.88 -14.45 -2.69
N GLY A 49 -11.39 -13.27 -3.07
CA GLY A 49 -12.74 -12.83 -2.72
C GLY A 49 -12.89 -12.29 -1.29
N LYS A 50 -11.78 -12.12 -0.54
CA LYS A 50 -11.82 -11.61 0.85
C LYS A 50 -12.34 -10.17 0.93
N MET A 51 -12.32 -9.44 -0.17
CA MET A 51 -12.84 -8.08 -0.27
C MET A 51 -14.14 -7.97 -1.06
N LYS A 52 -14.76 -9.08 -1.45
CA LYS A 52 -15.97 -9.12 -2.32
C LYS A 52 -17.18 -8.35 -1.75
N ALA A 53 -17.25 -8.20 -0.44
CA ALA A 53 -18.31 -7.41 0.19
C ALA A 53 -18.19 -5.90 -0.10
N ILE A 54 -16.97 -5.41 -0.35
CA ILE A 54 -16.66 -3.99 -0.59
C ILE A 54 -16.33 -3.77 -2.07
N LEU A 55 -15.53 -4.67 -2.67
CA LEU A 55 -15.03 -4.58 -4.03
C LEU A 55 -15.55 -5.74 -4.87
N ARG A 56 -16.38 -5.44 -5.88
CA ARG A 56 -16.90 -6.44 -6.81
C ARG A 56 -16.35 -6.19 -8.20
N PHE A 57 -15.76 -7.21 -8.81
CA PHE A 57 -15.21 -7.15 -10.16
C PHE A 57 -16.12 -7.89 -11.16
N GLN A 58 -16.20 -7.37 -12.38
CA GLN A 58 -16.66 -8.14 -13.53
C GLN A 58 -15.53 -9.10 -13.92
N LEU A 59 -15.84 -10.39 -13.96
CA LEU A 59 -14.86 -11.44 -14.23
C LEU A 59 -14.98 -11.92 -15.70
N PRO A 60 -13.88 -12.28 -16.36
CA PRO A 60 -12.50 -12.26 -15.86
C PRO A 60 -11.97 -10.83 -15.64
N ALA A 61 -11.15 -10.63 -14.58
CA ALA A 61 -10.54 -9.34 -14.27
C ALA A 61 -9.01 -9.43 -14.22
N THR A 62 -8.35 -8.39 -14.70
CA THR A 62 -6.88 -8.27 -14.68
C THR A 62 -6.40 -7.94 -13.27
N LEU A 63 -5.31 -8.58 -12.83
CA LEU A 63 -4.68 -8.35 -11.54
C LEU A 63 -3.71 -7.16 -11.55
N GLY A 64 -3.28 -6.74 -10.35
CA GLY A 64 -2.24 -5.74 -10.10
C GLY A 64 -2.79 -4.33 -9.91
N SER A 65 -2.26 -3.65 -8.90
CA SER A 65 -2.70 -2.30 -8.49
C SER A 65 -1.65 -1.22 -8.75
N ASP A 66 -0.35 -1.53 -8.68
CA ASP A 66 0.74 -0.57 -8.89
C ASP A 66 1.43 -0.79 -10.22
N LEU A 67 1.73 0.29 -10.93
CA LEU A 67 2.50 0.24 -12.17
C LEU A 67 3.49 1.40 -12.31
N ALA A 68 4.45 1.20 -13.20
CA ALA A 68 5.21 2.26 -13.85
C ALA A 68 5.37 1.93 -15.33
N GLY A 69 5.31 2.95 -16.19
CA GLY A 69 5.34 2.77 -17.63
C GLY A 69 5.33 4.09 -18.38
N VAL A 70 5.06 4.02 -19.67
CA VAL A 70 5.03 5.17 -20.57
C VAL A 70 3.60 5.40 -21.06
N VAL A 71 3.14 6.64 -21.01
CA VAL A 71 1.85 7.06 -21.57
C VAL A 71 1.88 6.89 -23.08
N VAL A 72 0.90 6.17 -23.64
CA VAL A 72 0.78 5.94 -25.08
C VAL A 72 -0.43 6.64 -25.70
N GLU A 73 -1.45 6.93 -24.88
CA GLU A 73 -2.67 7.62 -25.31
C GLU A 73 -3.26 8.38 -24.12
N VAL A 74 -3.91 9.51 -24.37
CA VAL A 74 -4.58 10.32 -23.36
C VAL A 74 -6.02 10.59 -23.75
N GLY A 75 -6.93 10.59 -22.78
CA GLY A 75 -8.31 11.04 -22.96
C GLY A 75 -8.37 12.55 -23.25
N HIS A 76 -9.41 12.97 -23.94
CA HIS A 76 -9.51 14.36 -24.44
C HIS A 76 -9.58 15.46 -23.35
N SER A 77 -9.85 15.09 -22.08
CA SER A 77 -9.88 16.01 -20.94
C SER A 77 -8.60 15.99 -20.12
N VAL A 78 -7.63 15.13 -20.44
CA VAL A 78 -6.33 15.05 -19.78
C VAL A 78 -5.49 16.28 -20.09
N THR A 79 -4.91 16.88 -19.06
CA THR A 79 -4.12 18.11 -19.16
C THR A 79 -2.72 18.00 -18.59
N ARG A 80 -2.46 16.99 -17.73
CA ARG A 80 -1.21 16.84 -16.97
C ARG A 80 -0.18 15.96 -17.65
N PHE A 81 -0.58 15.15 -18.62
CA PHE A 81 0.29 14.16 -19.26
C PHE A 81 0.16 14.18 -20.76
N ASN A 82 1.24 13.81 -21.45
CA ASN A 82 1.32 13.65 -22.89
C ASN A 82 1.79 12.23 -23.24
N PRO A 83 1.47 11.71 -24.43
CA PRO A 83 2.12 10.50 -24.95
C PRO A 83 3.65 10.65 -24.92
N GLY A 84 4.34 9.64 -24.40
CA GLY A 84 5.79 9.63 -24.17
C GLY A 84 6.20 9.88 -22.72
N ASP A 85 5.33 10.44 -21.89
CA ASP A 85 5.65 10.69 -20.47
C ASP A 85 5.84 9.38 -19.72
N ALA A 86 6.92 9.28 -18.94
CA ALA A 86 7.15 8.19 -18.01
C ALA A 86 6.40 8.48 -16.70
N VAL A 87 5.54 7.56 -16.28
CA VAL A 87 4.65 7.72 -15.13
C VAL A 87 4.73 6.53 -14.17
N PHE A 88 4.31 6.77 -12.92
CA PHE A 88 4.02 5.73 -11.95
C PHE A 88 2.70 6.02 -11.25
N ALA A 89 1.96 4.97 -10.90
CA ALA A 89 0.60 5.11 -10.41
C ALA A 89 0.16 3.93 -9.54
N SER A 90 -0.79 4.19 -8.62
CA SER A 90 -1.61 3.15 -8.02
C SER A 90 -3.00 3.22 -8.66
N ILE A 91 -3.39 2.14 -9.33
CA ILE A 91 -4.72 2.05 -9.94
C ILE A 91 -5.76 1.93 -8.82
N ASP A 92 -6.89 2.62 -8.97
CA ASP A 92 -8.01 2.48 -8.02
C ASP A 92 -8.35 1.01 -7.82
N GLY A 93 -8.42 0.59 -6.56
CA GLY A 93 -8.72 -0.79 -6.15
C GLY A 93 -10.04 -1.35 -6.73
N LEU A 94 -10.92 -0.50 -7.25
CA LEU A 94 -12.12 -0.91 -7.97
C LEU A 94 -11.85 -1.41 -9.41
N ARG A 95 -10.64 -1.19 -9.96
CA ARG A 95 -10.33 -1.54 -11.34
C ARG A 95 -9.21 -2.56 -11.48
N MET A 96 -8.10 -2.40 -10.76
CA MET A 96 -6.87 -3.16 -10.97
C MET A 96 -6.42 -3.07 -12.46
N GLY A 97 -5.44 -3.86 -12.88
CA GLY A 97 -5.07 -3.93 -14.30
C GLY A 97 -3.59 -3.79 -14.61
N ALA A 98 -2.73 -3.62 -13.58
CA ALA A 98 -1.30 -3.38 -13.78
C ALA A 98 -0.52 -4.60 -14.32
N LEU A 99 -1.04 -5.82 -14.15
CA LEU A 99 -0.43 -7.04 -14.70
C LEU A 99 -0.94 -7.32 -16.14
N ALA A 100 -0.79 -6.32 -17.01
CA ALA A 100 -1.09 -6.38 -18.44
C ALA A 100 -0.13 -5.50 -19.24
N GLU A 101 0.01 -5.73 -20.54
CA GLU A 101 0.87 -4.92 -21.41
C GLU A 101 0.46 -3.44 -21.46
N LEU A 102 -0.85 -3.16 -21.33
CA LEU A 102 -1.43 -1.82 -21.28
C LEU A 102 -2.42 -1.73 -20.13
N ALA A 103 -2.41 -0.61 -19.42
CA ALA A 103 -3.35 -0.32 -18.34
C ALA A 103 -3.90 1.09 -18.44
N VAL A 104 -5.17 1.26 -18.08
CA VAL A 104 -5.82 2.57 -17.96
C VAL A 104 -5.67 3.08 -16.54
N VAL A 105 -5.27 4.34 -16.39
CA VAL A 105 -5.10 5.03 -15.11
C VAL A 105 -5.84 6.36 -15.16
N ALA A 106 -6.56 6.71 -14.11
CA ALA A 106 -7.12 8.06 -13.98
C ALA A 106 -6.00 9.09 -13.88
N GLU A 107 -6.12 10.23 -14.55
CA GLU A 107 -5.11 11.30 -14.55
C GLU A 107 -4.68 11.71 -13.14
N ASN A 108 -5.67 11.83 -12.24
CA ASN A 108 -5.45 12.23 -10.85
C ASN A 108 -4.80 11.15 -9.96
N ALA A 109 -4.63 9.93 -10.45
CA ALA A 109 -4.00 8.81 -9.73
C ALA A 109 -2.54 8.57 -10.15
N ALA A 110 -2.05 9.31 -11.15
CA ALA A 110 -0.71 9.18 -11.70
C ALA A 110 0.19 10.37 -11.38
N ALA A 111 1.50 10.13 -11.34
CA ALA A 111 2.53 11.17 -11.30
C ALA A 111 3.67 10.85 -12.30
N LEU A 112 4.45 11.86 -12.67
CA LEU A 112 5.67 11.69 -13.45
C LEU A 112 6.66 10.85 -12.64
N LYS A 113 7.26 9.86 -13.30
CA LYS A 113 8.28 9.00 -12.69
C LYS A 113 9.54 9.81 -12.40
N PRO A 114 10.13 9.76 -11.19
CA PRO A 114 11.43 10.36 -10.91
C PRO A 114 12.47 9.92 -11.96
N ALA A 115 13.24 10.88 -12.48
CA ALA A 115 14.10 10.66 -13.64
C ALA A 115 15.16 9.57 -13.41
N HIS A 116 15.76 9.56 -12.21
CA HIS A 116 16.84 8.63 -11.84
C HIS A 116 16.35 7.20 -11.50
N LEU A 117 15.05 7.00 -11.25
CA LEU A 117 14.52 5.65 -10.99
C LEU A 117 14.27 4.90 -12.31
N ASP A 118 14.59 3.63 -12.33
CA ASP A 118 14.08 2.73 -13.37
C ASP A 118 12.59 2.40 -13.14
N PHE A 119 11.94 1.74 -14.10
CA PHE A 119 10.52 1.41 -13.99
C PHE A 119 10.23 0.38 -12.89
N VAL A 120 11.17 -0.53 -12.59
CA VAL A 120 11.03 -1.54 -11.54
C VAL A 120 11.02 -0.86 -10.17
N GLN A 121 11.95 0.08 -9.96
CA GLN A 121 12.00 0.90 -8.76
C GLN A 121 10.74 1.75 -8.61
N ALA A 122 10.33 2.44 -9.65
CA ALA A 122 9.15 3.31 -9.63
C ALA A 122 7.85 2.52 -9.36
N ALA A 123 7.65 1.35 -9.99
CA ALA A 123 6.48 0.50 -9.76
C ALA A 123 6.39 -0.06 -8.32
N SER A 124 7.49 -0.07 -7.58
CA SER A 124 7.52 -0.55 -6.20
C SER A 124 6.94 0.45 -5.19
N ILE A 125 6.66 1.69 -5.59
CA ILE A 125 6.37 2.80 -4.68
C ILE A 125 4.87 3.09 -4.47
N PRO A 126 3.99 3.09 -5.48
CA PRO A 126 2.72 3.83 -5.38
C PRO A 126 1.88 3.45 -4.16
N MET A 127 1.49 2.21 -3.98
CA MET A 127 0.63 1.81 -2.87
C MET A 127 1.31 1.97 -1.50
N VAL A 128 2.57 1.56 -1.37
CA VAL A 128 3.26 1.65 -0.08
C VAL A 128 3.58 3.08 0.29
N GLY A 129 3.93 3.91 -0.70
CA GLY A 129 4.17 5.34 -0.53
C GLY A 129 2.90 6.08 -0.11
N LEU A 130 1.82 5.93 -0.85
CA LEU A 130 0.51 6.52 -0.52
C LEU A 130 -0.01 6.05 0.82
N THR A 131 0.13 4.75 1.15
CA THR A 131 -0.27 4.23 2.47
C THR A 131 0.49 4.93 3.58
N ALA A 132 1.82 4.96 3.50
CA ALA A 132 2.64 5.59 4.53
C ALA A 132 2.35 7.10 4.64
N TRP A 133 2.20 7.78 3.51
CA TRP A 133 1.88 9.21 3.45
C TRP A 133 0.55 9.53 4.12
N GLN A 134 -0.52 8.86 3.69
CA GLN A 134 -1.86 9.08 4.22
C GLN A 134 -1.98 8.69 5.69
N VAL A 135 -1.25 7.67 6.16
CA VAL A 135 -1.20 7.32 7.58
C VAL A 135 -0.42 8.34 8.39
N LEU A 136 0.83 8.61 8.01
CA LEU A 136 1.75 9.37 8.86
C LEU A 136 1.52 10.88 8.78
N LYS A 137 1.31 11.41 7.56
CA LYS A 137 1.17 12.86 7.34
C LYS A 137 -0.27 13.33 7.52
N GLU A 138 -1.27 12.60 6.98
CA GLU A 138 -2.65 13.09 6.96
C GLU A 138 -3.50 12.62 8.15
N ARG A 139 -3.28 11.39 8.66
CA ARG A 139 -4.07 10.86 9.78
C ARG A 139 -3.40 11.05 11.12
N ALA A 140 -2.15 10.67 11.22
CA ALA A 140 -1.40 10.75 12.47
C ALA A 140 -0.73 12.12 12.69
N HIS A 141 -0.67 12.98 11.65
CA HIS A 141 -0.07 14.31 11.71
C HIS A 141 1.31 14.32 12.40
N ILE A 142 2.17 13.39 11.97
CA ILE A 142 3.48 13.21 12.58
C ILE A 142 4.32 14.47 12.46
N LYS A 143 4.99 14.81 13.57
CA LYS A 143 5.86 15.99 13.74
C LYS A 143 7.21 15.57 14.28
N PRO A 144 8.25 16.43 14.14
CA PRO A 144 9.54 16.18 14.76
C PRO A 144 9.42 15.87 16.26
N GLY A 145 10.12 14.82 16.70
CA GLY A 145 10.12 14.34 18.09
C GLY A 145 8.97 13.41 18.46
N HIS A 146 7.99 13.16 17.56
CA HIS A 146 6.98 12.14 17.80
C HIS A 146 7.59 10.73 17.75
N LYS A 147 7.08 9.82 18.57
CA LYS A 147 7.43 8.39 18.56
C LYS A 147 6.40 7.61 17.74
N VAL A 148 6.86 6.90 16.73
CA VAL A 148 6.01 6.12 15.82
C VAL A 148 6.39 4.65 15.87
N PHE A 149 5.41 3.78 16.09
CA PHE A 149 5.59 2.34 16.00
C PHE A 149 5.06 1.82 14.65
N ILE A 150 5.91 1.10 13.91
CA ILE A 150 5.61 0.51 12.62
C ILE A 150 5.96 -0.98 12.68
N PRO A 151 5.01 -1.88 13.02
CA PRO A 151 5.28 -3.32 13.04
C PRO A 151 5.62 -3.85 11.64
N ALA A 152 6.31 -5.00 11.58
CA ALA A 152 6.77 -5.64 10.35
C ALA A 152 7.58 -4.70 9.43
N GLY A 153 8.58 -4.01 10.01
CA GLY A 153 9.35 -2.98 9.32
C GLY A 153 10.12 -3.43 8.08
N ALA A 154 10.43 -4.72 7.96
CA ALA A 154 11.10 -5.25 6.77
C ALA A 154 10.14 -5.55 5.59
N GLY A 155 8.83 -5.42 5.77
CA GLY A 155 7.85 -5.60 4.69
C GLY A 155 7.72 -4.38 3.78
N GLY A 156 6.96 -4.50 2.68
CA GLY A 156 6.84 -3.44 1.67
C GLY A 156 6.44 -2.09 2.26
N ILE A 157 5.37 -2.01 3.06
CA ILE A 157 4.93 -0.76 3.70
C ILE A 157 5.94 -0.33 4.76
N GLY A 158 6.43 -1.25 5.59
CA GLY A 158 7.35 -0.93 6.69
C GLY A 158 8.65 -0.27 6.20
N THR A 159 9.24 -0.78 5.12
CA THR A 159 10.47 -0.25 4.55
C THR A 159 10.33 1.19 4.03
N PHE A 160 9.16 1.56 3.52
CA PHE A 160 8.87 2.92 3.09
C PHE A 160 8.48 3.81 4.27
N ALA A 161 7.60 3.33 5.14
CA ALA A 161 7.06 4.10 6.26
C ALA A 161 8.13 4.49 7.29
N ILE A 162 9.12 3.62 7.56
CA ILE A 162 10.26 3.95 8.42
C ILE A 162 11.00 5.17 7.87
N GLN A 163 11.36 5.17 6.60
CA GLN A 163 12.08 6.26 5.96
C GLN A 163 11.27 7.56 5.96
N LEU A 164 9.97 7.48 5.64
CA LEU A 164 9.10 8.65 5.66
C LEU A 164 8.94 9.22 7.08
N ALA A 165 8.75 8.35 8.09
CA ALA A 165 8.66 8.80 9.49
C ALA A 165 9.96 9.50 9.95
N LYS A 166 11.12 8.98 9.54
CA LYS A 166 12.41 9.63 9.80
C LYS A 166 12.55 10.96 9.10
N TYR A 167 12.12 11.05 7.84
CA TYR A 167 12.10 12.33 7.11
C TYR A 167 11.20 13.37 7.81
N LEU A 168 10.09 12.93 8.40
CA LEU A 168 9.21 13.80 9.21
C LEU A 168 9.78 14.13 10.60
N GLY A 169 10.98 13.65 10.95
CA GLY A 169 11.66 13.93 12.21
C GLY A 169 11.21 13.06 13.38
N ALA A 170 10.55 11.93 13.13
CA ALA A 170 10.07 11.03 14.19
C ALA A 170 11.17 10.09 14.72
N GLU A 171 10.99 9.62 15.95
CA GLU A 171 11.66 8.43 16.49
C GLU A 171 10.84 7.20 16.07
N VAL A 172 11.49 6.19 15.49
CA VAL A 172 10.82 5.04 14.90
C VAL A 172 11.19 3.75 15.60
N ALA A 173 10.18 3.06 16.15
CA ALA A 173 10.32 1.66 16.56
C ALA A 173 9.68 0.73 15.54
N THR A 174 10.25 -0.47 15.40
CA THR A 174 9.70 -1.49 14.51
C THR A 174 9.93 -2.90 15.05
N THR A 175 9.14 -3.85 14.55
CA THR A 175 9.38 -5.28 14.77
C THR A 175 9.88 -5.93 13.49
N THR A 176 10.84 -6.86 13.64
CA THR A 176 11.30 -7.71 12.54
C THR A 176 11.91 -8.99 13.07
N SER A 177 12.27 -9.96 12.21
CA SER A 177 13.11 -11.10 12.59
C SER A 177 14.58 -10.72 12.64
N ALA A 178 15.40 -11.48 13.37
CA ALA A 178 16.83 -11.23 13.54
C ALA A 178 17.57 -10.95 12.23
N GLY A 179 17.28 -11.71 11.16
CA GLY A 179 17.93 -11.57 9.86
C GLY A 179 17.63 -10.27 9.11
N ASN A 180 16.68 -9.46 9.57
CA ASN A 180 16.29 -8.21 8.93
C ASN A 180 16.60 -6.96 9.77
N VAL A 181 17.22 -7.13 10.94
CA VAL A 181 17.56 -6.00 11.85
C VAL A 181 18.47 -4.99 11.16
N HIS A 182 19.49 -5.46 10.44
CA HIS A 182 20.39 -4.57 9.70
C HIS A 182 19.63 -3.74 8.65
N LEU A 183 18.72 -4.37 7.89
CA LEU A 183 17.92 -3.67 6.89
C LEU A 183 17.11 -2.54 7.52
N VAL A 184 16.28 -2.82 8.54
CA VAL A 184 15.40 -1.79 9.11
C VAL A 184 16.18 -0.67 9.81
N ARG A 185 17.33 -0.98 10.42
CA ARG A 185 18.23 0.04 10.97
C ARG A 185 18.83 0.93 9.87
N SER A 186 19.24 0.35 8.74
CA SER A 186 19.76 1.13 7.60
C SER A 186 18.73 2.04 6.96
N LEU A 187 17.43 1.79 7.21
CA LEU A 187 16.31 2.64 6.79
C LEU A 187 15.96 3.71 7.84
N GLY A 188 16.61 3.70 9.00
CA GLY A 188 16.46 4.72 10.02
C GLY A 188 15.65 4.29 11.25
N ALA A 189 15.29 3.00 11.43
CA ALA A 189 14.63 2.55 12.65
C ALA A 189 15.57 2.73 13.87
N ASP A 190 15.12 3.50 14.87
CA ASP A 190 15.87 3.78 16.09
C ASP A 190 15.81 2.59 17.06
N GLU A 191 14.63 2.00 17.23
CA GLU A 191 14.40 0.84 18.08
C GLU A 191 13.88 -0.35 17.25
N VAL A 192 14.55 -1.50 17.36
CA VAL A 192 14.23 -2.70 16.57
C VAL A 192 14.03 -3.87 17.50
N ILE A 193 12.81 -4.43 17.50
CA ILE A 193 12.41 -5.54 18.35
C ILE A 193 12.35 -6.81 17.49
N ASP A 194 13.14 -7.82 17.88
CA ASP A 194 13.01 -9.15 17.31
C ASP A 194 11.78 -9.84 17.92
N TYR A 195 10.70 -9.90 17.14
CA TYR A 195 9.42 -10.46 17.59
C TYR A 195 9.48 -11.96 17.97
N GLN A 196 10.56 -12.66 17.59
CA GLN A 196 10.76 -14.06 17.96
C GLN A 196 11.33 -14.20 19.39
N LYS A 197 11.92 -13.12 19.93
CA LYS A 197 12.58 -13.12 21.24
C LYS A 197 11.85 -12.27 22.26
N GLN A 198 11.17 -11.22 21.81
CA GLN A 198 10.62 -10.21 22.69
C GLN A 198 9.30 -9.66 22.15
N LYS A 199 8.38 -9.37 23.05
CA LYS A 199 7.10 -8.74 22.72
C LYS A 199 7.28 -7.22 22.76
N PHE A 200 6.83 -6.51 21.74
CA PHE A 200 6.95 -5.05 21.68
C PHE A 200 6.17 -4.36 22.80
N GLU A 201 5.01 -4.92 23.19
CA GLU A 201 4.18 -4.39 24.26
C GLU A 201 4.81 -4.48 25.65
N ASP A 202 5.89 -5.24 25.83
CA ASP A 202 6.62 -5.32 27.08
C ASP A 202 7.71 -4.22 27.19
N VAL A 203 8.14 -3.67 26.05
CA VAL A 203 9.29 -2.74 25.95
C VAL A 203 8.88 -1.33 25.63
N LEU A 204 8.02 -1.17 24.61
CA LEU A 204 7.65 0.15 24.10
C LEU A 204 6.65 0.85 25.02
N ARG A 205 6.85 2.19 25.21
CA ARG A 205 5.96 3.04 26.02
C ARG A 205 5.89 4.45 25.43
N ASP A 206 4.74 5.08 25.62
CA ASP A 206 4.50 6.49 25.34
C ASP A 206 4.66 6.89 23.86
N TYR A 207 4.16 6.04 22.96
CA TYR A 207 4.16 6.31 21.52
C TYR A 207 3.02 7.25 21.12
N ASP A 208 3.27 8.07 20.09
CA ASP A 208 2.32 9.05 19.53
C ASP A 208 1.43 8.45 18.47
N ALA A 209 1.98 7.50 17.69
CA ALA A 209 1.23 6.86 16.62
C ALA A 209 1.68 5.43 16.39
N VAL A 210 0.73 4.62 15.90
CA VAL A 210 1.00 3.29 15.34
C VAL A 210 0.43 3.23 13.94
N LEU A 211 1.28 2.84 12.96
CA LEU A 211 0.84 2.39 11.64
C LEU A 211 0.66 0.88 11.70
N ASP A 212 -0.55 0.40 11.91
CA ASP A 212 -0.82 -1.04 11.98
C ASP A 212 -1.03 -1.64 10.57
N ASN A 213 -0.13 -2.53 10.19
CA ASN A 213 -0.16 -3.28 8.94
C ASN A 213 -0.27 -4.80 9.14
N LEU A 214 -0.46 -5.27 10.38
CA LEU A 214 -0.58 -6.68 10.75
C LEU A 214 -2.01 -7.07 11.16
N GLY A 215 -2.71 -6.19 11.88
CA GLY A 215 -4.02 -6.49 12.42
C GLY A 215 -3.99 -7.49 13.59
N GLY A 216 -5.15 -8.07 13.89
CA GLY A 216 -5.29 -9.13 14.89
C GLY A 216 -4.76 -8.76 16.27
N GLU A 217 -4.02 -9.68 16.88
CA GLU A 217 -3.44 -9.51 18.21
C GLU A 217 -2.41 -8.36 18.28
N SER A 218 -1.64 -8.15 17.19
CA SER A 218 -0.67 -7.05 17.10
C SER A 218 -1.38 -5.69 17.21
N LEU A 219 -2.49 -5.51 16.49
CA LEU A 219 -3.32 -4.31 16.58
C LEU A 219 -3.86 -4.10 18.02
N GLU A 220 -4.37 -5.15 18.65
CA GLU A 220 -4.90 -5.04 20.02
C GLU A 220 -3.82 -4.65 21.04
N LYS A 221 -2.64 -5.20 20.92
CA LYS A 221 -1.49 -4.91 21.79
C LYS A 221 -0.92 -3.51 21.54
N SER A 222 -1.04 -2.99 20.32
CA SER A 222 -0.58 -1.63 19.97
C SER A 222 -1.23 -0.54 20.83
N PHE A 223 -2.44 -0.74 21.33
CA PHE A 223 -3.06 0.22 22.26
C PHE A 223 -2.34 0.33 23.60
N GLN A 224 -1.52 -0.68 23.96
CA GLN A 224 -0.86 -0.69 25.29
C GLN A 224 0.37 0.21 25.33
N ILE A 225 0.98 0.49 24.19
CA ILE A 225 2.21 1.28 24.08
C ILE A 225 1.97 2.77 23.86
N LEU A 226 0.72 3.17 23.65
CA LEU A 226 0.34 4.53 23.31
C LEU A 226 0.12 5.41 24.53
N ARG A 227 0.55 6.67 24.44
CA ARG A 227 0.18 7.72 25.40
C ARG A 227 -1.25 8.26 25.14
N PRO A 228 -1.90 8.91 26.10
CA PRO A 228 -3.19 9.57 25.87
C PRO A 228 -3.13 10.57 24.71
N LYS A 229 -4.23 10.73 23.96
CA LYS A 229 -4.37 11.61 22.77
C LYS A 229 -3.54 11.20 21.56
N SER A 230 -3.02 9.99 21.53
CA SER A 230 -2.32 9.40 20.39
C SER A 230 -3.27 8.59 19.50
N ILE A 231 -2.77 8.01 18.41
CA ILE A 231 -3.60 7.35 17.39
C ILE A 231 -3.02 6.00 16.94
N VAL A 232 -3.92 5.03 16.72
CA VAL A 232 -3.64 3.84 15.90
C VAL A 232 -4.35 4.01 14.56
N VAL A 233 -3.58 4.00 13.48
CA VAL A 233 -4.14 3.92 12.12
C VAL A 233 -3.88 2.53 11.57
N SER A 234 -4.95 1.78 11.34
CA SER A 234 -4.86 0.42 10.80
C SER A 234 -5.29 0.38 9.33
N ILE A 235 -4.52 -0.35 8.52
CA ILE A 235 -4.83 -0.60 7.11
C ILE A 235 -5.35 -2.03 6.86
N VAL A 236 -5.44 -2.84 7.89
CA VAL A 236 -5.87 -4.25 7.83
C VAL A 236 -6.87 -4.63 8.92
N GLY A 237 -7.09 -3.76 9.89
CA GLY A 237 -8.06 -3.94 10.98
C GLY A 237 -9.51 -3.77 10.52
N PRO A 238 -10.47 -3.87 11.45
CA PRO A 238 -11.87 -3.68 11.10
C PRO A 238 -12.13 -2.22 10.68
N PRO A 239 -12.78 -2.00 9.52
CA PRO A 239 -13.20 -0.66 9.12
C PRO A 239 -14.13 -0.04 10.16
N ASP A 240 -13.95 1.24 10.45
CA ASP A 240 -14.72 1.98 11.43
C ASP A 240 -15.89 2.78 10.81
N ALA A 241 -16.75 3.32 11.65
CA ALA A 241 -17.91 4.12 11.21
C ALA A 241 -17.48 5.42 10.50
N ALA A 242 -16.31 5.99 10.85
CA ALA A 242 -15.80 7.19 10.21
C ALA A 242 -15.42 6.91 8.76
N PHE A 243 -14.75 5.79 8.50
CA PHE A 243 -14.47 5.31 7.16
C PHE A 243 -15.75 5.15 6.31
N GLY A 244 -16.80 4.51 6.89
CA GLY A 244 -18.06 4.33 6.18
C GLY A 244 -18.72 5.66 5.78
N ARG A 245 -18.70 6.66 6.67
CA ARG A 245 -19.22 8.01 6.39
C ARG A 245 -18.41 8.71 5.29
N THR A 246 -17.08 8.66 5.36
CA THR A 246 -16.19 9.26 4.36
C THR A 246 -16.40 8.65 2.96
N LYS A 247 -16.73 7.34 2.89
CA LYS A 247 -17.03 6.67 1.64
C LYS A 247 -18.50 6.81 1.19
N GLY A 248 -19.31 7.63 1.85
CA GLY A 248 -20.71 7.86 1.50
C GLY A 248 -21.61 6.63 1.67
N MET A 249 -21.23 5.69 2.55
CA MET A 249 -22.03 4.50 2.79
C MET A 249 -23.33 4.85 3.52
N ASN A 250 -24.40 4.08 3.24
CA ASN A 250 -25.68 4.28 3.91
C ASN A 250 -25.60 3.97 5.41
N PHE A 251 -26.61 4.45 6.18
CA PHE A 251 -26.65 4.34 7.64
C PHE A 251 -26.50 2.89 8.13
N LEU A 252 -27.13 1.93 7.46
CA LEU A 252 -27.05 0.53 7.87
C LEU A 252 -25.61 -0.01 7.77
N MET A 253 -24.93 0.30 6.66
CA MET A 253 -23.52 -0.09 6.48
C MET A 253 -22.62 0.58 7.52
N VAL A 254 -22.80 1.87 7.78
CA VAL A 254 -22.06 2.61 8.82
C VAL A 254 -22.28 1.97 10.20
N PHE A 255 -23.50 1.57 10.52
CA PHE A 255 -23.82 0.86 11.76
C PHE A 255 -23.13 -0.50 11.85
N VAL A 256 -23.11 -1.29 10.75
CA VAL A 256 -22.37 -2.56 10.70
C VAL A 256 -20.87 -2.33 10.94
N LEU A 257 -20.27 -1.32 10.29
CA LEU A 257 -18.86 -0.99 10.51
C LEU A 257 -18.58 -0.56 11.96
N TRP A 258 -19.50 0.19 12.58
CA TRP A 258 -19.41 0.52 13.98
C TRP A 258 -19.42 -0.73 14.89
N LEU A 259 -20.28 -1.71 14.60
CA LEU A 259 -20.29 -2.99 15.32
C LEU A 259 -18.98 -3.77 15.13
N LEU A 260 -18.46 -3.85 13.91
CA LEU A 260 -17.20 -4.55 13.60
C LEU A 260 -16.01 -3.92 14.32
N SER A 261 -15.95 -2.59 14.38
CA SER A 261 -14.85 -1.86 15.04
C SER A 261 -15.04 -1.69 16.55
N ARG A 262 -16.16 -2.17 17.13
CA ARG A 262 -16.51 -1.93 18.55
C ARG A 262 -15.42 -2.34 19.55
N LYS A 263 -14.71 -3.46 19.27
CA LYS A 263 -13.61 -3.91 20.14
C LYS A 263 -12.47 -2.91 20.12
N MET A 264 -12.04 -2.47 18.92
CA MET A 264 -10.96 -1.48 18.77
C MET A 264 -11.33 -0.15 19.40
N ASN A 265 -12.54 0.34 19.17
CA ASN A 265 -13.04 1.57 19.77
C ASN A 265 -13.11 1.51 21.31
N ARG A 266 -13.41 0.34 21.89
CA ARG A 266 -13.37 0.16 23.34
C ARG A 266 -11.95 0.21 23.91
N LEU A 267 -10.99 -0.45 23.22
CA LEU A 267 -9.58 -0.40 23.59
C LEU A 267 -9.03 1.02 23.49
N ALA A 268 -9.35 1.72 22.42
CA ALA A 268 -8.98 3.11 22.20
C ALA A 268 -9.54 4.02 23.33
N LYS A 269 -10.84 3.93 23.61
CA LYS A 269 -11.50 4.72 24.69
C LYS A 269 -10.87 4.45 26.05
N LYS A 270 -10.56 3.18 26.38
CA LYS A 270 -9.95 2.79 27.67
C LYS A 270 -8.58 3.46 27.87
N ARG A 271 -7.85 3.74 26.78
CA ARG A 271 -6.52 4.35 26.82
C ARG A 271 -6.51 5.86 26.53
N GLY A 272 -7.68 6.44 26.18
CA GLY A 272 -7.77 7.84 25.78
C GLY A 272 -7.07 8.15 24.47
N VAL A 273 -7.08 7.18 23.52
CA VAL A 273 -6.44 7.26 22.20
C VAL A 273 -7.49 7.12 21.09
N GLU A 274 -7.10 7.42 19.85
CA GLU A 274 -7.93 7.27 18.67
C GLU A 274 -7.64 5.96 17.94
N TYR A 275 -8.68 5.36 17.34
CA TYR A 275 -8.59 4.30 16.35
C TYR A 275 -9.14 4.79 15.02
N SER A 276 -8.38 4.66 13.96
CA SER A 276 -8.80 5.01 12.60
C SER A 276 -8.47 3.87 11.65
N PHE A 277 -9.42 3.51 10.79
CA PHE A 277 -9.17 2.61 9.66
C PHE A 277 -8.89 3.44 8.40
N LEU A 278 -7.87 3.03 7.65
CA LEU A 278 -7.51 3.66 6.38
C LEU A 278 -7.48 2.63 5.25
N LEU A 279 -8.25 2.88 4.21
CA LEU A 279 -8.04 2.30 2.87
C LEU A 279 -7.51 3.43 1.99
N ILE A 280 -6.38 3.20 1.34
CA ILE A 280 -5.72 4.22 0.54
C ILE A 280 -6.66 4.78 -0.55
N ASN A 281 -6.49 6.05 -0.85
CA ASN A 281 -7.01 6.67 -2.05
C ASN A 281 -5.83 6.90 -3.00
N PRO A 282 -5.89 6.42 -4.25
CA PRO A 282 -4.92 6.81 -5.27
C PRO A 282 -4.93 8.33 -5.42
N ASP A 283 -3.74 8.94 -5.36
CA ASP A 283 -3.57 10.40 -5.44
C ASP A 283 -2.23 10.74 -6.09
N GLY A 284 -2.32 11.25 -7.33
CA GLY A 284 -1.16 11.62 -8.13
C GLY A 284 -0.41 12.84 -7.59
N SER A 285 -1.08 13.73 -6.84
CA SER A 285 -0.41 14.88 -6.23
C SER A 285 0.47 14.43 -5.07
N GLN A 286 -0.03 13.52 -4.23
CA GLN A 286 0.76 12.89 -3.17
C GLN A 286 1.92 12.05 -3.75
N LEU A 287 1.67 11.33 -4.87
CA LEU A 287 2.74 10.60 -5.56
C LEU A 287 3.80 11.55 -6.11
N ALA A 288 3.44 12.74 -6.58
CA ALA A 288 4.42 13.73 -7.03
C ALA A 288 5.29 14.21 -5.87
N GLU A 289 4.69 14.55 -4.70
CA GLU A 289 5.46 14.91 -3.49
C GLU A 289 6.36 13.75 -3.03
N ILE A 290 5.89 12.50 -3.08
CA ILE A 290 6.69 11.31 -2.81
C ILE A 290 7.83 11.19 -3.86
N GLY A 291 7.53 11.51 -5.11
CA GLY A 291 8.52 11.54 -6.20
C GLY A 291 9.66 12.50 -5.93
N GLU A 292 9.39 13.68 -5.38
CA GLU A 292 10.40 14.65 -4.97
C GLU A 292 11.32 14.10 -3.86
N LEU A 293 10.75 13.38 -2.87
CA LEU A 293 11.55 12.75 -1.81
C LEU A 293 12.46 11.63 -2.34
N LEU A 294 11.99 10.92 -3.35
CA LEU A 294 12.78 9.91 -4.04
C LEU A 294 13.89 10.58 -4.86
N GLU A 295 13.58 11.67 -5.60
CA GLU A 295 14.54 12.38 -6.44
C GLU A 295 15.74 12.92 -5.66
N VAL A 296 15.49 13.47 -4.48
CA VAL A 296 16.57 13.97 -3.59
C VAL A 296 17.22 12.87 -2.73
N GLY A 297 16.80 11.61 -2.90
CA GLY A 297 17.38 10.47 -2.17
C GLY A 297 17.02 10.39 -0.68
N SER A 298 16.04 11.17 -0.20
CA SER A 298 15.57 11.12 1.19
C SER A 298 14.90 9.78 1.52
N ILE A 299 14.30 9.16 0.51
CA ILE A 299 13.68 7.83 0.57
C ILE A 299 14.16 7.03 -0.63
N ARG A 300 14.43 5.74 -0.43
CA ARG A 300 14.82 4.82 -1.50
C ARG A 300 13.89 3.62 -1.58
N PRO A 301 13.62 3.10 -2.78
CA PRO A 301 12.89 1.85 -2.97
C PRO A 301 13.63 0.67 -2.32
N VAL A 302 12.88 -0.26 -1.70
CA VAL A 302 13.42 -1.53 -1.21
C VAL A 302 12.70 -2.66 -1.92
N ILE A 303 13.41 -3.35 -2.81
CA ILE A 303 12.90 -4.44 -3.64
C ILE A 303 13.53 -5.75 -3.19
N ASP A 304 12.71 -6.73 -2.88
CA ASP A 304 13.15 -8.06 -2.49
C ASP A 304 13.45 -8.92 -3.72
N LYS A 305 12.51 -8.95 -4.66
CA LYS A 305 12.63 -9.79 -5.85
C LYS A 305 11.90 -9.21 -7.06
N VAL A 306 12.54 -9.35 -8.21
CA VAL A 306 11.95 -9.02 -9.52
C VAL A 306 11.70 -10.33 -10.27
N PHE A 307 10.52 -10.43 -10.88
CA PHE A 307 10.13 -11.56 -11.72
C PHE A 307 9.82 -11.07 -13.14
N PRO A 308 10.16 -11.82 -14.19
CA PRO A 308 9.67 -11.51 -15.53
C PRO A 308 8.16 -11.74 -15.61
N PHE A 309 7.49 -11.09 -16.58
CA PHE A 309 6.02 -11.16 -16.72
C PHE A 309 5.51 -12.59 -16.85
N ASP A 310 6.24 -13.44 -17.59
CA ASP A 310 5.87 -14.86 -17.75
C ASP A 310 5.83 -15.63 -16.43
N GLN A 311 6.49 -15.13 -15.38
CA GLN A 311 6.50 -15.68 -14.02
C GLN A 311 5.65 -14.86 -13.04
N ALA A 312 4.70 -14.05 -13.53
CA ALA A 312 3.88 -13.22 -12.64
C ALA A 312 2.99 -14.04 -11.68
N LYS A 313 2.61 -15.26 -12.06
CA LYS A 313 1.90 -16.20 -11.18
C LYS A 313 2.78 -16.69 -10.03
N GLU A 314 4.04 -17.00 -10.32
CA GLU A 314 5.05 -17.37 -9.33
C GLU A 314 5.41 -16.20 -8.41
N ALA A 315 5.40 -14.97 -8.94
CA ALA A 315 5.60 -13.76 -8.15
C ALA A 315 4.47 -13.57 -7.12
N LEU A 316 3.21 -13.80 -7.52
CA LEU A 316 2.07 -13.80 -6.59
C LEU A 316 2.21 -14.91 -5.52
N ALA A 317 2.57 -16.13 -5.92
CA ALA A 317 2.81 -17.23 -5.00
C ALA A 317 3.95 -16.93 -4.01
N TYR A 318 4.98 -16.23 -4.48
CA TYR A 318 6.10 -15.79 -3.63
C TYR A 318 5.63 -14.76 -2.59
N LEU A 319 4.86 -13.76 -3.02
CA LEU A 319 4.32 -12.74 -2.12
C LEU A 319 3.37 -13.33 -1.06
N GLU A 320 2.53 -14.31 -1.43
CA GLU A 320 1.58 -14.98 -0.53
C GLU A 320 2.27 -15.73 0.63
N LYS A 321 3.54 -16.11 0.48
CA LYS A 321 4.31 -16.71 1.58
C LYS A 321 4.58 -15.74 2.73
N GLY A 322 4.36 -14.43 2.51
CA GLY A 322 4.47 -13.38 3.54
C GLY A 322 5.89 -13.16 4.07
N ARG A 323 6.93 -13.52 3.31
CA ARG A 323 8.34 -13.43 3.75
C ARG A 323 9.18 -12.44 2.94
N ALA A 324 8.55 -11.67 2.05
CA ALA A 324 9.22 -10.68 1.23
C ALA A 324 9.83 -9.54 2.09
N LYS A 325 11.04 -9.12 1.74
CA LYS A 325 11.79 -8.03 2.38
C LYS A 325 11.72 -6.79 1.49
N GLY A 326 10.70 -5.97 1.70
CA GLY A 326 10.36 -4.90 0.76
C GLY A 326 9.33 -5.35 -0.27
N LYS A 327 9.47 -4.89 -1.50
CA LYS A 327 8.49 -5.09 -2.58
C LYS A 327 8.86 -6.24 -3.51
N VAL A 328 7.86 -6.89 -4.04
CA VAL A 328 7.98 -7.83 -5.16
C VAL A 328 7.46 -7.13 -6.41
N VAL A 329 8.23 -7.17 -7.49
CA VAL A 329 7.92 -6.47 -8.74
C VAL A 329 7.92 -7.45 -9.89
N VAL A 330 6.99 -7.26 -10.83
CA VAL A 330 6.95 -7.97 -12.10
C VAL A 330 7.41 -7.00 -13.19
N GLN A 331 8.48 -7.37 -13.88
CA GLN A 331 9.00 -6.62 -15.02
C GLN A 331 8.33 -7.13 -16.30
N MET A 332 7.71 -6.21 -17.06
CA MET A 332 6.91 -6.55 -18.24
C MET A 332 7.77 -6.75 -19.50
N LYS A 333 8.91 -6.07 -19.58
CA LYS A 333 9.89 -6.16 -20.68
C LYS A 333 11.31 -6.20 -20.14
#